data_2b84063916c2fbbee302b053b7d473fe
#
_entry.id   2b84063916c2fbbee302b053b7d473fe
#
_cell.length_a   1.000
_cell.length_b   1.000
_cell.length_c   1.000
_cell.angle_alpha   90.00
_cell.angle_beta   90.00
_cell.angle_gamma   90.00
#
_symmetry.space_group_name_H-M   'P 1'
#
loop_
_entity.id
_entity.type
_entity.pdbx_description
1 polymer ?
#
loop_
_entity_poly.entity_id
_entity_poly.type
_entity_poly.pdbx_seq_one_letter_code
_entity_poly.pdbx_strand_id
1 'polypeptide(L)'
;MPRYKNSAPTSPAFHPGLLIKLLLIATVVMLLGFSVSNWQPSAKAADSTLKLARLHYTLPLPTPVNTAQPELEETAAEIEAAPWESVIIKSGDTLASILSKKGVSSATTHKLARLNEQTKKLRYIKPGQEIQLLLDENRNLRQMKYIPDITSTLLIQRTEDQSFRSQIINYQLDAYPVYREGRIETSLFEAAANADIPEDVIMDLVGIFGWDIDFSLDIRSGDRFGIVYEELYKDDVKIRNGRILSAEFINKGKTYRAVYYTDPKGDSDYFTPEGKSMRKAFLRSPVEFSRISSRFSNKRWHPVLSKWRSHKGVDYAAKRGTPVRASGDGKVIFAGTKGGYGRLIVLRHGGRYTTAYGHLRRYARGIRSGKRVKQGQIIGYVGSSGLATGPHLHYEFRVNGAHRNPLTVRLPEATPVHKSYLSHFKENTQVYLSMLRLMDRTLADNSQ
;
A
#
# COMPACT_ATOMS: atom_id res chain seq x y z
N MET A 1 52.35 25.72 -40.68
CA MET A 1 52.49 24.26 -40.92
C MET A 1 53.42 23.67 -39.87
N PRO A 2 52.96 22.92 -38.90
CA PRO A 2 53.82 22.06 -38.08
C PRO A 2 53.58 20.60 -38.43
N ARG A 3 54.70 19.86 -38.48
CA ARG A 3 54.82 18.47 -38.91
C ARG A 3 54.26 17.50 -37.84
N TYR A 4 53.41 16.60 -38.27
CA TYR A 4 53.02 15.42 -37.51
C TYR A 4 54.18 14.43 -37.42
N LYS A 5 54.58 14.03 -36.18
CA LYS A 5 55.44 12.91 -35.91
C LYS A 5 54.55 11.67 -35.66
N ASN A 6 54.68 10.67 -36.52
CA ASN A 6 54.15 9.33 -36.31
C ASN A 6 54.88 8.64 -35.18
N SER A 7 54.19 8.23 -34.12
CA SER A 7 54.69 7.27 -33.14
C SER A 7 53.96 5.94 -33.33
N ALA A 8 54.74 4.87 -33.54
CA ALA A 8 54.27 3.50 -33.70
C ALA A 8 53.68 2.95 -32.39
N PRO A 9 52.75 1.97 -32.47
CA PRO A 9 52.15 1.37 -31.25
C PRO A 9 53.13 0.39 -30.61
N THR A 10 53.37 0.58 -29.30
CA THR A 10 54.11 -0.38 -28.45
C THR A 10 53.22 -1.54 -28.09
N SER A 11 53.65 -2.78 -28.38
CA SER A 11 53.02 -4.02 -27.94
C SER A 11 53.01 -4.15 -26.41
N PRO A 12 51.95 -4.73 -25.82
CA PRO A 12 51.88 -4.91 -24.38
C PRO A 12 52.86 -6.03 -23.92
N ALA A 13 53.69 -5.69 -22.92
CA ALA A 13 54.60 -6.61 -22.27
C ALA A 13 53.79 -7.69 -21.47
N PHE A 14 54.03 -8.95 -21.75
CA PHE A 14 53.49 -10.08 -21.03
C PHE A 14 54.10 -10.19 -19.63
N HIS A 15 53.28 -10.04 -18.58
CA HIS A 15 53.71 -10.25 -17.19
C HIS A 15 53.54 -11.71 -16.79
N PRO A 16 54.64 -12.47 -16.51
CA PRO A 16 54.56 -13.89 -16.13
C PRO A 16 53.82 -14.16 -14.81
N GLY A 17 53.65 -13.17 -13.95
CA GLY A 17 52.91 -13.29 -12.68
C GLY A 17 51.40 -13.51 -12.82
N LEU A 18 50.81 -13.22 -13.98
CA LEU A 18 49.38 -13.41 -14.23
C LEU A 18 49.03 -14.87 -14.52
N LEU A 19 49.93 -15.59 -15.20
CA LEU A 19 49.77 -17.05 -15.51
C LEU A 19 49.84 -17.90 -14.24
N ILE A 20 50.70 -17.54 -13.28
CA ILE A 20 50.84 -18.28 -12.00
C ILE A 20 49.59 -18.09 -11.12
N LYS A 21 48.99 -16.93 -11.11
CA LYS A 21 47.74 -16.68 -10.39
C LYS A 21 46.52 -17.38 -10.99
N LEU A 22 46.43 -17.49 -12.30
CA LEU A 22 45.37 -18.23 -12.99
C LEU A 22 45.52 -19.75 -12.80
N LEU A 23 46.73 -20.30 -12.74
CA LEU A 23 46.97 -21.70 -12.47
C LEU A 23 46.62 -22.08 -10.99
N LEU A 24 46.89 -21.19 -10.02
CA LEU A 24 46.53 -21.38 -8.62
C LEU A 24 45.03 -21.35 -8.39
N ILE A 25 44.28 -20.49 -9.10
CA ILE A 25 42.81 -20.41 -9.01
C ILE A 25 42.19 -21.68 -9.64
N ALA A 26 42.71 -22.16 -10.75
CA ALA A 26 42.23 -23.39 -11.40
C ALA A 26 42.44 -24.66 -10.52
N THR A 27 43.56 -24.77 -9.78
CA THR A 27 43.82 -25.89 -8.85
C THR A 27 42.92 -25.84 -7.61
N VAL A 28 42.59 -24.65 -7.07
CA VAL A 28 41.66 -24.49 -5.94
C VAL A 28 40.23 -24.85 -6.34
N VAL A 29 39.79 -24.47 -7.54
CA VAL A 29 38.45 -24.82 -8.05
C VAL A 29 38.34 -26.31 -8.33
N MET A 30 39.42 -26.97 -8.80
CA MET A 30 39.43 -28.41 -9.03
C MET A 30 39.44 -29.23 -7.72
N LEU A 31 40.13 -28.77 -6.69
CA LEU A 31 40.13 -29.40 -5.34
C LEU A 31 38.78 -29.21 -4.61
N LEU A 32 38.09 -28.09 -4.79
CA LEU A 32 36.76 -27.88 -4.25
C LEU A 32 35.68 -28.68 -5.02
N GLY A 33 35.83 -28.87 -6.33
CA GLY A 33 34.95 -29.71 -7.14
C GLY A 33 35.02 -31.19 -6.79
N PHE A 34 36.19 -31.70 -6.36
CA PHE A 34 36.38 -33.12 -6.02
C PHE A 34 35.87 -33.49 -4.62
N SER A 35 35.75 -32.50 -3.70
CA SER A 35 35.20 -32.71 -2.35
C SER A 35 33.67 -32.72 -2.30
N VAL A 36 32.99 -32.21 -3.33
CA VAL A 36 31.51 -32.15 -3.37
C VAL A 36 30.93 -33.41 -4.04
N SER A 37 31.72 -34.14 -4.90
CA SER A 37 31.22 -35.30 -5.63
C SER A 37 31.20 -36.61 -4.83
N ASN A 38 31.72 -36.63 -3.59
CA ASN A 38 31.76 -37.85 -2.77
C ASN A 38 30.91 -37.80 -1.50
N TRP A 39 30.01 -36.83 -1.37
CA TRP A 39 29.03 -36.81 -0.28
C TRP A 39 27.74 -37.51 -0.72
N GLN A 40 27.67 -38.81 -0.48
CA GLN A 40 26.42 -39.55 -0.44
C GLN A 40 25.82 -39.35 0.99
N PRO A 41 24.64 -38.74 1.12
CA PRO A 41 23.95 -38.73 2.41
C PRO A 41 23.47 -40.17 2.71
N SER A 42 23.94 -40.73 3.80
CA SER A 42 23.46 -41.97 4.38
C SER A 42 21.96 -41.86 4.69
N ALA A 43 21.16 -42.57 3.91
CA ALA A 43 19.72 -42.67 4.14
C ALA A 43 19.46 -43.55 5.39
N LYS A 44 19.55 -42.98 6.58
CA LYS A 44 18.93 -43.46 7.82
C LYS A 44 18.56 -42.25 8.65
N ALA A 45 17.56 -41.50 8.21
CA ALA A 45 16.77 -40.63 9.06
C ALA A 45 15.38 -41.22 9.12
N ALA A 46 14.97 -41.58 10.32
CA ALA A 46 13.69 -42.13 10.66
C ALA A 46 12.57 -41.23 10.15
N ASP A 47 11.63 -41.90 9.49
CA ASP A 47 10.30 -41.38 9.14
C ASP A 47 9.57 -41.01 10.45
N SER A 48 9.74 -39.77 10.92
CA SER A 48 8.88 -39.14 11.89
C SER A 48 8.04 -38.08 11.18
N THR A 49 7.08 -38.57 10.41
CA THR A 49 5.93 -37.73 10.00
C THR A 49 5.18 -37.34 11.27
N LEU A 50 5.58 -36.24 11.88
CA LEU A 50 4.72 -35.50 12.78
C LEU A 50 3.51 -35.03 11.99
N LYS A 51 2.43 -35.84 12.00
CA LYS A 51 1.10 -35.39 11.66
C LYS A 51 0.78 -34.24 12.61
N LEU A 52 0.97 -33.01 12.14
CA LEU A 52 0.36 -31.84 12.76
C LEU A 52 -1.15 -32.06 12.73
N ALA A 53 -1.70 -32.56 13.83
CA ALA A 53 -3.12 -32.58 14.04
C ALA A 53 -3.59 -31.12 14.00
N ARG A 54 -4.31 -30.77 12.93
CA ARG A 54 -5.05 -29.51 12.88
C ARG A 54 -6.11 -29.61 13.98
N LEU A 55 -5.85 -28.98 15.11
CA LEU A 55 -6.85 -28.73 16.14
C LEU A 55 -7.84 -27.70 15.58
N HIS A 56 -8.91 -28.17 14.99
CA HIS A 56 -10.07 -27.34 14.71
C HIS A 56 -10.77 -27.03 16.02
N TYR A 57 -10.47 -25.85 16.59
CA TYR A 57 -11.29 -25.29 17.66
C TYR A 57 -12.49 -24.62 16.99
N THR A 58 -13.64 -25.30 17.01
CA THR A 58 -14.94 -24.65 16.77
C THR A 58 -15.31 -23.85 18.00
N LEU A 59 -15.02 -22.54 17.97
CA LEU A 59 -15.64 -21.62 18.93
C LEU A 59 -17.15 -21.58 18.61
N PRO A 60 -18.06 -21.71 19.61
CA PRO A 60 -19.48 -21.54 19.37
C PRO A 60 -19.71 -20.09 18.93
N LEU A 61 -20.03 -19.89 17.66
CA LEU A 61 -20.49 -18.61 17.16
C LEU A 61 -21.83 -18.27 17.83
N PRO A 62 -22.05 -17.00 18.22
CA PRO A 62 -23.38 -16.58 18.62
C PRO A 62 -24.34 -16.82 17.46
N THR A 63 -25.45 -17.48 17.75
CA THR A 63 -26.53 -17.76 16.79
C THR A 63 -26.90 -16.47 16.06
N PRO A 64 -26.93 -16.47 14.73
CA PRO A 64 -27.38 -15.29 13.99
C PRO A 64 -28.84 -15.02 14.36
N VAL A 65 -29.09 -13.79 14.80
CA VAL A 65 -30.48 -13.30 14.96
C VAL A 65 -31.09 -13.30 13.56
N ASN A 66 -32.05 -14.19 13.36
CA ASN A 66 -32.78 -14.35 12.12
C ASN A 66 -33.62 -13.08 11.86
N THR A 67 -33.06 -12.09 11.17
CA THR A 67 -33.83 -11.04 10.54
C THR A 67 -34.37 -11.63 9.24
N ALA A 68 -35.63 -11.98 9.27
CA ALA A 68 -36.39 -12.50 8.14
C ALA A 68 -36.16 -11.59 6.92
N GLN A 69 -35.36 -12.06 5.97
CA GLN A 69 -35.39 -11.57 4.60
C GLN A 69 -36.65 -12.13 3.96
N PRO A 70 -37.40 -11.34 3.17
CA PRO A 70 -38.52 -11.91 2.42
C PRO A 70 -37.98 -12.96 1.45
N GLU A 71 -38.40 -14.18 1.61
CA GLU A 71 -38.29 -15.25 0.63
C GLU A 71 -38.90 -14.75 -0.69
N LEU A 72 -38.05 -14.43 -1.64
CA LEU A 72 -38.45 -14.32 -3.02
C LEU A 72 -38.57 -15.77 -3.53
N GLU A 73 -39.79 -16.21 -3.74
CA GLU A 73 -40.11 -17.46 -4.46
C GLU A 73 -39.30 -17.43 -5.79
N GLU A 74 -38.28 -18.27 -5.85
CA GLU A 74 -37.66 -18.67 -7.11
C GLU A 74 -38.66 -19.58 -7.82
N THR A 75 -39.42 -19.00 -8.73
CA THR A 75 -40.01 -19.81 -9.79
C THR A 75 -38.87 -20.30 -10.68
N ALA A 76 -38.36 -21.48 -10.32
CA ALA A 76 -37.45 -22.27 -11.12
C ALA A 76 -38.20 -22.79 -12.36
N ALA A 77 -38.35 -21.93 -13.39
CA ALA A 77 -38.50 -22.41 -14.73
C ALA A 77 -37.11 -22.86 -15.19
N GLU A 78 -36.93 -24.15 -15.45
CA GLU A 78 -35.80 -24.70 -16.19
C GLU A 78 -35.65 -23.96 -17.52
N ILE A 79 -34.91 -22.87 -17.53
CA ILE A 79 -34.40 -22.24 -18.74
C ILE A 79 -33.15 -23.07 -19.08
N GLU A 80 -33.24 -23.85 -20.19
CA GLU A 80 -32.03 -24.40 -20.83
C GLU A 80 -30.94 -23.34 -20.80
N ALA A 81 -29.88 -23.64 -20.06
CA ALA A 81 -28.87 -22.63 -19.71
C ALA A 81 -28.00 -22.36 -20.93
N ALA A 82 -28.38 -21.37 -21.71
CA ALA A 82 -27.46 -20.81 -22.71
C ALA A 82 -26.17 -20.39 -21.96
N PRO A 83 -24.98 -20.80 -22.41
CA PRO A 83 -23.76 -20.53 -21.68
C PRO A 83 -23.46 -19.04 -21.62
N TRP A 84 -23.05 -18.57 -20.44
CA TRP A 84 -22.55 -17.21 -20.28
C TRP A 84 -21.27 -17.01 -21.07
N GLU A 85 -21.23 -15.99 -21.92
CA GLU A 85 -20.01 -15.59 -22.62
C GLU A 85 -19.23 -14.59 -21.78
N SER A 86 -18.06 -15.00 -21.26
CA SER A 86 -17.18 -14.13 -20.48
C SER A 86 -16.22 -13.36 -21.39
N VAL A 87 -15.97 -12.09 -21.06
CA VAL A 87 -15.01 -11.20 -21.74
C VAL A 87 -14.21 -10.43 -20.70
N ILE A 88 -12.90 -10.66 -20.66
CA ILE A 88 -11.97 -9.85 -19.89
C ILE A 88 -11.65 -8.58 -20.68
N ILE A 89 -11.86 -7.42 -20.06
CA ILE A 89 -11.63 -6.11 -20.66
C ILE A 89 -10.13 -5.88 -20.86
N LYS A 90 -9.74 -5.51 -22.07
CA LYS A 90 -8.35 -5.18 -22.42
C LYS A 90 -8.15 -3.67 -22.53
N SER A 91 -6.88 -3.24 -22.55
CA SER A 91 -6.53 -1.83 -22.80
C SER A 91 -7.07 -1.36 -24.14
N GLY A 92 -7.80 -0.24 -24.14
CA GLY A 92 -8.45 0.32 -25.33
C GLY A 92 -9.87 -0.18 -25.60
N ASP A 93 -10.36 -1.19 -24.88
CA ASP A 93 -11.75 -1.62 -25.02
C ASP A 93 -12.73 -0.59 -24.45
N THR A 94 -13.88 -0.51 -25.09
CA THR A 94 -15.05 0.23 -24.63
C THR A 94 -16.23 -0.73 -24.54
N LEU A 95 -17.26 -0.39 -23.75
CA LEU A 95 -18.48 -1.18 -23.71
C LEU A 95 -19.04 -1.42 -25.13
N ALA A 96 -19.04 -0.37 -25.97
CA ALA A 96 -19.54 -0.46 -27.33
C ALA A 96 -18.73 -1.42 -28.20
N SER A 97 -17.39 -1.40 -28.12
CA SER A 97 -16.53 -2.32 -28.88
C SER A 97 -16.71 -3.77 -28.45
N ILE A 98 -16.86 -4.03 -27.14
CA ILE A 98 -17.08 -5.37 -26.60
C ILE A 98 -18.41 -5.93 -27.05
N LEU A 99 -19.50 -5.18 -26.86
CA LEU A 99 -20.84 -5.61 -27.21
C LEU A 99 -21.00 -5.80 -28.73
N SER A 100 -20.43 -4.90 -29.56
CA SER A 100 -20.41 -5.03 -31.01
C SER A 100 -19.71 -6.30 -31.50
N LYS A 101 -18.54 -6.62 -30.93
CA LYS A 101 -17.81 -7.89 -31.23
C LYS A 101 -18.62 -9.13 -30.91
N LYS A 102 -19.58 -9.03 -29.99
CA LYS A 102 -20.48 -10.12 -29.58
C LYS A 102 -21.81 -10.11 -30.32
N GLY A 103 -21.98 -9.22 -31.27
CA GLY A 103 -23.21 -9.12 -32.12
C GLY A 103 -24.35 -8.34 -31.46
N VAL A 104 -24.15 -7.72 -30.32
CA VAL A 104 -25.20 -6.91 -29.66
C VAL A 104 -25.33 -5.56 -30.37
N SER A 105 -26.55 -5.15 -30.65
CA SER A 105 -26.85 -3.93 -31.41
C SER A 105 -26.36 -2.66 -30.71
N SER A 106 -26.02 -1.65 -31.52
CA SER A 106 -25.62 -0.32 -30.99
C SER A 106 -26.76 0.37 -30.24
N ALA A 107 -28.01 0.14 -30.66
CA ALA A 107 -29.20 0.64 -29.97
C ALA A 107 -29.31 0.07 -28.55
N THR A 108 -29.08 -1.24 -28.37
CA THR A 108 -29.05 -1.88 -27.06
C THR A 108 -27.91 -1.31 -26.20
N THR A 109 -26.72 -1.18 -26.77
CA THR A 109 -25.55 -0.61 -26.05
C THR A 109 -25.86 0.81 -25.54
N HIS A 110 -26.51 1.63 -26.37
CA HIS A 110 -26.86 2.98 -25.98
C HIS A 110 -27.94 3.03 -24.88
N LYS A 111 -28.94 2.12 -24.94
CA LYS A 111 -29.93 1.97 -23.86
C LYS A 111 -29.27 1.61 -22.53
N LEU A 112 -28.36 0.63 -22.54
CA LEU A 112 -27.65 0.20 -21.33
C LEU A 112 -26.83 1.34 -20.70
N ALA A 113 -26.05 2.07 -21.49
CA ALA A 113 -25.17 3.14 -20.99
C ALA A 113 -25.94 4.35 -20.40
N ARG A 114 -27.27 4.45 -20.66
CA ARG A 114 -28.12 5.55 -20.19
C ARG A 114 -29.27 5.12 -19.29
N LEU A 115 -29.33 3.83 -18.93
CA LEU A 115 -30.43 3.26 -18.18
C LEU A 115 -30.70 3.99 -16.86
N ASN A 116 -29.65 4.15 -16.05
CA ASN A 116 -29.72 4.86 -14.76
C ASN A 116 -28.31 5.24 -14.22
N GLU A 117 -28.25 5.74 -12.98
CA GLU A 117 -26.99 6.13 -12.34
C GLU A 117 -26.02 4.95 -12.16
N GLN A 118 -26.53 3.75 -11.90
CA GLN A 118 -25.69 2.55 -11.68
C GLN A 118 -24.94 2.18 -12.97
N THR A 119 -25.62 2.25 -14.12
CA THR A 119 -25.04 1.89 -15.42
C THR A 119 -24.09 2.97 -15.98
N LYS A 120 -24.04 4.17 -15.40
CA LYS A 120 -23.04 5.18 -15.76
C LYS A 120 -21.61 4.68 -15.53
N LYS A 121 -21.41 3.73 -14.60
CA LYS A 121 -20.10 3.08 -14.37
C LYS A 121 -19.55 2.37 -15.60
N LEU A 122 -20.42 1.88 -16.49
CA LEU A 122 -20.05 1.22 -17.75
C LEU A 122 -19.30 2.12 -18.75
N ARG A 123 -19.32 3.44 -18.55
CA ARG A 123 -18.51 4.39 -19.33
C ARG A 123 -17.04 4.44 -18.91
N TYR A 124 -16.72 3.86 -17.75
CA TYR A 124 -15.42 3.92 -17.12
C TYR A 124 -14.87 2.53 -16.81
N ILE A 125 -15.17 1.56 -17.69
CA ILE A 125 -14.61 0.20 -17.58
C ILE A 125 -13.09 0.25 -17.67
N LYS A 126 -12.43 -0.68 -16.97
CA LYS A 126 -10.97 -0.72 -16.86
C LYS A 126 -10.43 -2.07 -17.33
N PRO A 127 -9.21 -2.11 -17.87
CA PRO A 127 -8.54 -3.38 -18.16
C PRO A 127 -8.49 -4.29 -16.92
N GLY A 128 -8.65 -5.60 -17.13
CA GLY A 128 -8.69 -6.62 -16.09
C GLY A 128 -10.07 -6.87 -15.47
N GLN A 129 -11.05 -6.01 -15.69
CA GLN A 129 -12.44 -6.23 -15.28
C GLN A 129 -13.14 -7.20 -16.24
N GLU A 130 -14.24 -7.80 -15.79
CA GLU A 130 -14.96 -8.82 -16.54
C GLU A 130 -16.38 -8.36 -16.89
N ILE A 131 -16.81 -8.72 -18.12
CA ILE A 131 -18.21 -8.64 -18.55
C ILE A 131 -18.65 -10.04 -18.98
N GLN A 132 -19.75 -10.52 -18.40
CA GLN A 132 -20.41 -11.77 -18.79
C GLN A 132 -21.73 -11.42 -19.47
N LEU A 133 -21.99 -12.06 -20.61
CA LEU A 133 -23.16 -11.83 -21.45
C LEU A 133 -23.95 -13.12 -21.59
N LEU A 134 -25.26 -13.05 -21.40
CA LEU A 134 -26.21 -14.08 -21.74
C LEU A 134 -27.01 -13.57 -22.96
N LEU A 135 -26.79 -14.20 -24.08
CA LEU A 135 -27.39 -13.83 -25.36
C LEU A 135 -28.43 -14.89 -25.81
N ASP A 136 -29.47 -14.47 -26.50
CA ASP A 136 -30.38 -15.42 -27.18
C ASP A 136 -29.80 -15.88 -28.53
N GLU A 137 -30.52 -16.79 -29.22
CA GLU A 137 -30.12 -17.33 -30.53
C GLU A 137 -29.93 -16.25 -31.58
N ASN A 138 -30.66 -15.16 -31.48
CA ASN A 138 -30.58 -13.99 -32.38
C ASN A 138 -29.55 -12.95 -31.93
N ARG A 139 -28.66 -13.30 -30.97
CA ARG A 139 -27.64 -12.41 -30.36
C ARG A 139 -28.24 -11.18 -29.65
N ASN A 140 -29.51 -11.23 -29.27
CA ASN A 140 -30.05 -10.20 -28.40
C ASN A 140 -29.64 -10.43 -26.96
N LEU A 141 -29.32 -9.36 -26.29
CA LEU A 141 -28.89 -9.40 -24.88
C LEU A 141 -30.08 -9.73 -23.98
N ARG A 142 -30.03 -10.86 -23.28
CA ARG A 142 -30.94 -11.23 -22.20
C ARG A 142 -30.49 -10.71 -20.87
N GLN A 143 -29.20 -10.99 -20.53
CA GLN A 143 -28.61 -10.51 -19.29
C GLN A 143 -27.16 -10.11 -19.50
N MET A 144 -26.68 -9.17 -18.69
CA MET A 144 -25.28 -8.78 -18.62
C MET A 144 -24.87 -8.63 -17.15
N LYS A 145 -23.73 -9.26 -16.79
CA LYS A 145 -23.03 -9.00 -15.55
C LYS A 145 -21.78 -8.19 -15.85
N TYR A 146 -21.62 -7.07 -15.21
CA TYR A 146 -20.36 -6.34 -15.19
C TYR A 146 -19.74 -6.47 -13.81
N ILE A 147 -18.57 -7.04 -13.75
CA ILE A 147 -17.82 -7.38 -12.52
C ILE A 147 -16.65 -6.42 -12.41
N PRO A 148 -16.84 -5.23 -11.79
CA PRO A 148 -15.78 -4.23 -11.61
C PRO A 148 -14.72 -4.71 -10.63
N ASP A 149 -15.12 -5.52 -9.66
CA ASP A 149 -14.32 -6.13 -8.62
C ASP A 149 -15.04 -7.36 -8.03
N ILE A 150 -14.35 -8.09 -7.16
CA ILE A 150 -14.88 -9.34 -6.57
C ILE A 150 -15.99 -9.14 -5.53
N THR A 151 -16.21 -7.91 -5.10
CA THR A 151 -17.20 -7.57 -4.06
C THR A 151 -18.49 -7.03 -4.63
N SER A 152 -18.55 -6.75 -5.93
CA SER A 152 -19.73 -6.19 -6.55
C SER A 152 -19.95 -6.67 -7.98
N THR A 153 -21.18 -6.89 -8.35
CA THR A 153 -21.60 -7.20 -9.71
C THR A 153 -22.76 -6.29 -10.08
N LEU A 154 -22.64 -5.59 -11.19
CA LEU A 154 -23.77 -4.90 -11.80
C LEU A 154 -24.48 -5.90 -12.74
N LEU A 155 -25.62 -6.41 -12.30
CA LEU A 155 -26.50 -7.24 -13.10
C LEU A 155 -27.48 -6.36 -13.87
N ILE A 156 -27.58 -6.57 -15.17
CA ILE A 156 -28.58 -5.96 -16.05
C ILE A 156 -29.38 -7.08 -16.71
N GLN A 157 -30.69 -6.98 -16.63
CA GLN A 157 -31.61 -8.00 -17.15
C GLN A 157 -32.62 -7.35 -18.07
N ARG A 158 -32.94 -8.05 -19.17
CA ARG A 158 -34.05 -7.66 -20.05
C ARG A 158 -35.35 -8.08 -19.41
N THR A 159 -36.31 -7.21 -19.36
CA THR A 159 -37.66 -7.43 -18.84
C THR A 159 -38.60 -7.93 -19.92
N GLU A 160 -39.76 -8.44 -19.58
CA GLU A 160 -40.76 -8.96 -20.54
C GLU A 160 -41.24 -7.89 -21.54
N ASP A 161 -41.35 -6.64 -21.08
CA ASP A 161 -41.69 -5.47 -21.90
C ASP A 161 -40.53 -4.98 -22.81
N GLN A 162 -39.47 -5.78 -22.94
CA GLN A 162 -38.24 -5.48 -23.74
C GLN A 162 -37.44 -4.26 -23.25
N SER A 163 -37.72 -3.78 -22.05
CA SER A 163 -36.88 -2.80 -21.38
C SER A 163 -35.71 -3.47 -20.64
N PHE A 164 -34.91 -2.71 -19.92
CA PHE A 164 -33.82 -3.24 -19.06
C PHE A 164 -33.98 -2.73 -17.64
N ARG A 165 -33.69 -3.59 -16.68
CA ARG A 165 -33.51 -3.20 -15.28
C ARG A 165 -32.08 -3.51 -14.86
N SER A 166 -31.56 -2.76 -13.89
CA SER A 166 -30.23 -3.02 -13.33
C SER A 166 -30.30 -3.12 -11.82
N GLN A 167 -29.43 -3.97 -11.28
CA GLN A 167 -29.26 -4.19 -9.84
C GLN A 167 -27.78 -4.33 -9.54
N ILE A 168 -27.31 -3.73 -8.43
CA ILE A 168 -25.99 -4.00 -7.90
C ILE A 168 -26.12 -5.11 -6.88
N ILE A 169 -25.44 -6.22 -7.10
CA ILE A 169 -25.29 -7.32 -6.16
C ILE A 169 -23.96 -7.09 -5.45
N ASN A 170 -24.00 -6.89 -4.14
CA ASN A 170 -22.83 -6.78 -3.31
C ASN A 170 -22.59 -8.12 -2.62
N TYR A 171 -21.36 -8.63 -2.71
CA TYR A 171 -20.93 -9.84 -2.03
C TYR A 171 -20.18 -9.47 -0.76
N GLN A 172 -20.57 -10.08 0.33
CA GLN A 172 -19.82 -10.01 1.57
C GLN A 172 -18.70 -11.05 1.49
N LEU A 173 -17.49 -10.64 1.83
CA LEU A 173 -16.36 -11.56 1.93
C LEU A 173 -16.27 -12.05 3.36
N ASP A 174 -16.05 -13.34 3.52
CA ASP A 174 -15.77 -13.92 4.83
C ASP A 174 -14.33 -13.58 5.21
N ALA A 175 -14.14 -13.05 6.41
CA ALA A 175 -12.84 -12.62 6.91
C ALA A 175 -12.37 -13.56 8.01
N TYR A 176 -11.26 -14.26 7.79
CA TYR A 176 -10.66 -15.16 8.76
C TYR A 176 -9.34 -14.58 9.27
N PRO A 177 -9.17 -14.41 10.59
CA PRO A 177 -7.92 -13.98 11.17
C PRO A 177 -6.88 -15.11 11.09
N VAL A 178 -5.74 -14.80 10.53
CA VAL A 178 -4.59 -15.70 10.39
C VAL A 178 -3.40 -15.12 11.12
N TYR A 179 -2.75 -15.95 11.95
CA TYR A 179 -1.49 -15.60 12.60
C TYR A 179 -0.31 -16.12 11.79
N ARG A 180 0.71 -15.28 11.66
CA ARG A 180 2.02 -15.63 11.12
C ARG A 180 3.10 -14.91 11.91
N GLU A 181 4.27 -15.52 11.99
CA GLU A 181 5.43 -14.94 12.64
C GLU A 181 6.71 -15.23 11.87
N GLY A 182 7.71 -14.39 12.07
CA GLY A 182 9.01 -14.58 11.45
C GLY A 182 10.16 -14.08 12.33
N ARG A 183 11.30 -14.75 12.19
CA ARG A 183 12.58 -14.32 12.75
C ARG A 183 13.48 -13.85 11.62
N ILE A 184 14.08 -12.69 11.80
CA ILE A 184 14.95 -12.08 10.81
C ILE A 184 16.37 -12.65 10.98
N GLU A 185 16.86 -13.30 9.93
CA GLU A 185 18.27 -13.74 9.87
C GLU A 185 19.07 -12.78 8.97
N THR A 186 18.59 -12.47 7.78
CA THR A 186 19.24 -11.61 6.79
C THR A 186 18.42 -10.37 6.49
N SER A 187 17.13 -10.52 6.13
CA SER A 187 16.24 -9.43 5.80
C SER A 187 14.80 -9.69 6.24
N LEU A 188 14.03 -8.61 6.40
CA LEU A 188 12.61 -8.69 6.74
C LEU A 188 11.81 -9.43 5.67
N PHE A 189 12.07 -9.16 4.38
CA PHE A 189 11.32 -9.77 3.28
C PHE A 189 11.60 -11.27 3.14
N GLU A 190 12.84 -11.70 3.38
CA GLU A 190 13.18 -13.12 3.38
C GLU A 190 12.51 -13.84 4.57
N ALA A 191 12.57 -13.25 5.76
CA ALA A 191 11.87 -13.80 6.93
C ALA A 191 10.36 -13.89 6.72
N ALA A 192 9.75 -12.91 6.02
CA ALA A 192 8.34 -12.93 5.66
C ALA A 192 8.03 -14.05 4.64
N ALA A 193 8.86 -14.20 3.62
CA ALA A 193 8.70 -15.28 2.62
C ALA A 193 8.82 -16.66 3.25
N ASN A 194 9.78 -16.86 4.17
CA ASN A 194 9.95 -18.13 4.90
C ASN A 194 8.78 -18.44 5.85
N ALA A 195 8.02 -17.42 6.26
CA ALA A 195 6.84 -17.54 7.11
C ALA A 195 5.50 -17.55 6.33
N ASP A 196 5.54 -17.67 5.00
CA ASP A 196 4.38 -17.60 4.11
C ASP A 196 3.55 -16.31 4.31
N ILE A 197 4.23 -15.19 4.58
CA ILE A 197 3.58 -13.89 4.71
C ILE A 197 3.65 -13.16 3.37
N PRO A 198 2.48 -12.80 2.80
CA PRO A 198 2.42 -12.08 1.54
C PRO A 198 3.10 -10.70 1.59
N GLU A 199 3.64 -10.26 0.44
CA GLU A 199 4.40 -9.00 0.36
C GLU A 199 3.55 -7.77 0.72
N ASP A 200 2.27 -7.74 0.35
CA ASP A 200 1.35 -6.67 0.72
C ASP A 200 1.17 -6.56 2.24
N VAL A 201 1.06 -7.68 2.95
CA VAL A 201 0.93 -7.73 4.41
C VAL A 201 2.20 -7.24 5.10
N ILE A 202 3.39 -7.65 4.60
CA ILE A 202 4.66 -7.18 5.20
C ILE A 202 4.92 -5.69 4.92
N MET A 203 4.47 -5.18 3.77
CA MET A 203 4.52 -3.75 3.48
C MET A 203 3.59 -2.94 4.38
N ASP A 204 2.42 -3.47 4.73
CA ASP A 204 1.52 -2.87 5.71
C ASP A 204 2.15 -2.86 7.11
N LEU A 205 2.84 -3.94 7.53
CA LEU A 205 3.60 -3.98 8.78
C LEU A 205 4.66 -2.88 8.84
N VAL A 206 5.43 -2.71 7.75
CA VAL A 206 6.41 -1.62 7.61
C VAL A 206 5.72 -0.26 7.74
N GLY A 207 4.53 -0.10 7.16
CA GLY A 207 3.72 1.11 7.27
C GLY A 207 3.29 1.43 8.71
N ILE A 208 2.94 0.41 9.48
CA ILE A 208 2.51 0.54 10.89
C ILE A 208 3.67 0.98 11.79
N PHE A 209 4.80 0.28 11.71
CA PHE A 209 5.94 0.50 12.61
C PHE A 209 6.99 1.47 12.08
N GLY A 210 6.92 1.89 10.81
CA GLY A 210 7.92 2.74 10.16
C GLY A 210 8.08 4.15 10.76
N TRP A 211 7.24 4.51 11.72
CA TRP A 211 7.40 5.73 12.51
C TRP A 211 8.36 5.57 13.69
N ASP A 212 8.53 4.36 14.18
CA ASP A 212 9.33 4.04 15.36
C ASP A 212 10.57 3.21 15.01
N ILE A 213 10.56 2.50 13.88
CA ILE A 213 11.64 1.64 13.37
C ILE A 213 12.03 2.08 11.97
N ASP A 214 13.31 2.36 11.73
CA ASP A 214 13.84 2.54 10.38
C ASP A 214 14.20 1.17 9.80
N PHE A 215 13.28 0.60 9.00
CA PHE A 215 13.44 -0.73 8.41
C PHE A 215 14.64 -0.85 7.45
N SER A 216 15.21 0.26 7.00
CA SER A 216 16.43 0.26 6.18
C SER A 216 17.72 0.25 6.99
N LEU A 217 17.68 0.78 8.21
CA LEU A 217 18.88 0.99 9.03
C LEU A 217 18.89 0.27 10.38
N ASP A 218 17.70 -0.01 10.94
CA ASP A 218 17.59 -0.50 12.31
C ASP A 218 17.43 -2.02 12.45
N ILE A 219 17.07 -2.70 11.38
CA ILE A 219 16.83 -4.16 11.38
C ILE A 219 18.13 -4.92 11.63
N ARG A 220 18.05 -5.96 12.47
CA ARG A 220 19.17 -6.83 12.84
C ARG A 220 18.75 -8.30 12.77
N SER A 221 19.74 -9.16 12.54
CA SER A 221 19.59 -10.60 12.76
C SER A 221 19.18 -10.86 14.22
N GLY A 222 18.19 -11.73 14.40
CA GLY A 222 17.57 -12.03 15.70
C GLY A 222 16.32 -11.21 16.02
N ASP A 223 16.03 -10.14 15.28
CA ASP A 223 14.74 -9.43 15.39
C ASP A 223 13.58 -10.37 15.01
N ARG A 224 12.40 -10.15 15.59
CA ARG A 224 11.21 -11.00 15.37
C ARG A 224 9.98 -10.15 15.11
N PHE A 225 9.00 -10.74 14.45
CA PHE A 225 7.70 -10.14 14.29
C PHE A 225 6.59 -11.19 14.30
N GLY A 226 5.42 -10.81 14.80
CA GLY A 226 4.19 -11.59 14.74
C GLY A 226 3.05 -10.72 14.21
N ILE A 227 2.21 -11.29 13.35
CA ILE A 227 1.14 -10.56 12.65
C ILE A 227 -0.13 -11.38 12.70
N VAL A 228 -1.22 -10.77 13.12
CA VAL A 228 -2.59 -11.28 12.91
C VAL A 228 -3.21 -10.42 11.82
N TYR A 229 -3.55 -11.02 10.69
CA TYR A 229 -4.19 -10.33 9.56
C TYR A 229 -5.38 -11.10 9.03
N GLU A 230 -6.28 -10.43 8.31
CA GLU A 230 -7.44 -11.05 7.71
C GLU A 230 -7.06 -11.73 6.38
N GLU A 231 -7.54 -12.95 6.15
CA GLU A 231 -7.67 -13.52 4.82
C GLU A 231 -9.14 -13.42 4.40
N LEU A 232 -9.39 -12.91 3.21
CA LEU A 232 -10.74 -12.66 2.71
C LEU A 232 -11.12 -13.73 1.69
N TYR A 233 -12.24 -14.39 1.94
CA TYR A 233 -12.76 -15.50 1.15
C TYR A 233 -14.11 -15.16 0.52
N LYS A 234 -14.39 -15.78 -0.60
CA LYS A 234 -15.71 -15.84 -1.22
C LYS A 234 -15.95 -17.27 -1.69
N ASP A 235 -17.06 -17.87 -1.28
CA ASP A 235 -17.43 -19.25 -1.61
C ASP A 235 -16.26 -20.23 -1.33
N ASP A 236 -15.65 -20.13 -0.15
CA ASP A 236 -14.48 -20.91 0.33
C ASP A 236 -13.19 -20.73 -0.48
N VAL A 237 -13.17 -19.81 -1.44
CA VAL A 237 -11.97 -19.49 -2.22
C VAL A 237 -11.33 -18.24 -1.65
N LYS A 238 -10.03 -18.32 -1.29
CA LYS A 238 -9.24 -17.15 -0.87
C LYS A 238 -9.13 -16.17 -2.02
N ILE A 239 -9.57 -14.96 -1.79
CA ILE A 239 -9.59 -13.90 -2.79
C ILE A 239 -8.41 -12.96 -2.64
N ARG A 240 -8.17 -12.49 -1.42
CA ARG A 240 -7.06 -11.56 -1.11
C ARG A 240 -6.80 -11.52 0.38
N ASN A 241 -5.70 -10.88 0.74
CA ASN A 241 -5.46 -10.52 2.13
C ASN A 241 -6.30 -9.29 2.50
N GLY A 242 -6.68 -9.22 3.77
CA GLY A 242 -7.30 -8.06 4.38
C GLY A 242 -6.28 -7.23 5.15
N ARG A 243 -6.75 -6.50 6.15
CA ARG A 243 -5.92 -5.64 6.98
C ARG A 243 -5.21 -6.44 8.08
N ILE A 244 -4.13 -5.88 8.60
CA ILE A 244 -3.53 -6.36 9.84
C ILE A 244 -4.46 -5.97 11.00
N LEU A 245 -4.84 -6.96 11.82
CA LEU A 245 -5.69 -6.76 13.00
C LEU A 245 -4.85 -6.42 14.22
N SER A 246 -3.71 -7.12 14.38
CA SER A 246 -2.71 -6.79 15.39
C SER A 246 -1.34 -7.23 14.91
N ALA A 247 -0.30 -6.57 15.40
CA ALA A 247 1.07 -6.90 15.08
C ALA A 247 1.99 -6.61 16.27
N GLU A 248 3.06 -7.39 16.37
CA GLU A 248 4.18 -7.17 17.25
C GLU A 248 5.47 -7.16 16.44
N PHE A 249 6.40 -6.30 16.82
CA PHE A 249 7.74 -6.28 16.27
C PHE A 249 8.75 -6.12 17.43
N ILE A 250 9.71 -7.03 17.52
CA ILE A 250 10.78 -6.99 18.50
C ILE A 250 12.06 -6.59 17.76
N ASN A 251 12.52 -5.35 17.97
CA ASN A 251 13.72 -4.81 17.35
C ASN A 251 14.74 -4.45 18.42
N LYS A 252 15.94 -5.00 18.34
CA LYS A 252 17.03 -4.77 19.30
C LYS A 252 16.57 -4.99 20.76
N GLY A 253 15.75 -6.01 21.00
CA GLY A 253 15.20 -6.35 22.32
C GLY A 253 14.03 -5.46 22.79
N LYS A 254 13.64 -4.44 22.02
CA LYS A 254 12.48 -3.59 22.33
C LYS A 254 11.25 -4.07 21.58
N THR A 255 10.18 -4.28 22.33
CA THR A 255 8.88 -4.72 21.77
C THR A 255 8.01 -3.53 21.40
N TYR A 256 7.49 -3.55 20.18
CA TYR A 256 6.49 -2.63 19.67
C TYR A 256 5.22 -3.41 19.34
N ARG A 257 4.06 -2.93 19.79
CA ARG A 257 2.76 -3.58 19.54
C ARG A 257 1.80 -2.60 18.92
N ALA A 258 1.03 -3.07 17.95
CA ALA A 258 -0.02 -2.33 17.30
C ALA A 258 -1.28 -3.16 17.20
N VAL A 259 -2.44 -2.51 17.31
CA VAL A 259 -3.75 -3.13 17.09
C VAL A 259 -4.62 -2.18 16.28
N TYR A 260 -5.32 -2.72 15.30
CA TYR A 260 -6.28 -2.00 14.50
C TYR A 260 -7.56 -1.74 15.28
N TYR A 261 -8.08 -0.53 15.17
CA TYR A 261 -9.31 -0.15 15.84
C TYR A 261 -10.12 0.83 14.99
N THR A 262 -11.43 0.60 14.95
CA THR A 262 -12.41 1.52 14.35
C THR A 262 -13.25 2.12 15.48
N ASP A 263 -13.27 3.42 15.56
CA ASP A 263 -14.05 4.12 16.59
C ASP A 263 -15.55 4.14 16.25
N PRO A 264 -16.44 4.50 17.20
CA PRO A 264 -17.89 4.58 16.96
C PRO A 264 -18.32 5.58 15.87
N LYS A 265 -17.42 6.45 15.41
CA LYS A 265 -17.66 7.37 14.28
C LYS A 265 -17.24 6.79 12.93
N GLY A 266 -16.63 5.58 12.93
CA GLY A 266 -16.12 4.92 11.74
C GLY A 266 -14.70 5.36 11.34
N ASP A 267 -14.00 6.17 12.15
CA ASP A 267 -12.60 6.48 11.91
C ASP A 267 -11.72 5.33 12.41
N SER A 268 -10.80 4.88 11.55
CA SER A 268 -9.97 3.70 11.80
C SER A 268 -8.49 4.03 11.75
N ASP A 269 -7.71 3.42 12.67
CA ASP A 269 -6.25 3.56 12.71
C ASP A 269 -5.60 2.45 13.54
N TYR A 270 -4.26 2.46 13.60
CA TYR A 270 -3.47 1.60 14.48
C TYR A 270 -3.07 2.30 15.76
N PHE A 271 -3.20 1.58 16.88
CA PHE A 271 -2.92 2.09 18.22
C PHE A 271 -2.07 1.09 19.00
N THR A 272 -1.30 1.60 19.98
CA THR A 272 -0.68 0.71 20.98
C THR A 272 -1.76 0.07 21.85
N PRO A 273 -1.46 -1.01 22.61
CA PRO A 273 -2.41 -1.59 23.56
C PRO A 273 -2.97 -0.58 24.59
N GLU A 274 -2.23 0.50 24.85
CA GLU A 274 -2.65 1.58 25.76
C GLU A 274 -3.49 2.66 25.04
N GLY A 275 -3.79 2.49 23.74
CA GLY A 275 -4.58 3.42 22.94
C GLY A 275 -3.83 4.67 22.47
N LYS A 276 -2.48 4.66 22.46
CA LYS A 276 -1.67 5.70 21.80
C LYS A 276 -1.63 5.41 20.30
N SER A 277 -1.71 6.45 19.47
CA SER A 277 -1.61 6.26 18.02
C SER A 277 -0.22 5.77 17.61
N MET A 278 -0.17 4.80 16.71
CA MET A 278 1.08 4.35 16.08
C MET A 278 1.64 5.37 15.09
N ARG A 279 0.84 6.30 14.62
CA ARG A 279 1.29 7.36 13.72
C ARG A 279 1.86 8.56 14.48
N LYS A 280 2.81 9.21 13.90
CA LYS A 280 3.15 10.60 14.29
C LYS A 280 2.16 11.56 13.61
N ALA A 281 1.87 12.66 14.28
CA ALA A 281 0.94 13.66 13.76
C ALA A 281 1.41 14.31 12.44
N PHE A 282 2.69 14.13 12.08
CA PHE A 282 3.28 14.74 10.88
C PHE A 282 4.25 13.81 10.16
N LEU A 283 4.14 13.76 8.83
CA LEU A 283 5.16 13.20 7.94
C LEU A 283 6.43 14.06 7.99
N ARG A 284 7.61 13.44 8.09
CA ARG A 284 8.87 14.16 7.97
C ARG A 284 9.16 14.61 6.55
N SER A 285 8.81 13.80 5.57
CA SER A 285 8.92 14.13 4.14
C SER A 285 7.53 14.14 3.50
N PRO A 286 7.07 15.29 2.98
CA PRO A 286 5.80 15.38 2.27
C PRO A 286 5.90 14.99 0.78
N VAL A 287 7.06 14.49 0.34
CA VAL A 287 7.35 14.04 -1.04
C VAL A 287 8.07 12.70 -0.98
N GLU A 288 7.57 11.72 -1.71
CA GLU A 288 8.19 10.40 -1.84
C GLU A 288 9.39 10.44 -2.80
N PHE A 289 10.35 9.52 -2.61
CA PHE A 289 11.52 9.32 -3.48
C PHE A 289 12.31 10.60 -3.80
N SER A 290 12.48 11.46 -2.81
CA SER A 290 13.19 12.74 -2.96
C SER A 290 14.50 12.74 -2.17
N ARG A 291 15.51 13.45 -2.71
CA ARG A 291 16.72 13.78 -1.93
C ARG A 291 16.61 15.19 -1.36
N ILE A 292 17.22 15.42 -0.22
CA ILE A 292 17.33 16.76 0.36
C ILE A 292 18.39 17.52 -0.44
N SER A 293 17.98 18.56 -1.16
CA SER A 293 18.88 19.45 -1.90
C SER A 293 19.37 20.62 -1.06
N SER A 294 18.59 21.05 -0.05
CA SER A 294 19.02 22.09 0.88
C SER A 294 18.39 21.90 2.25
N ARG A 295 19.22 21.92 3.29
CA ARG A 295 18.79 21.76 4.69
C ARG A 295 18.35 23.10 5.29
N PHE A 296 17.62 23.03 6.39
CA PHE A 296 17.31 24.17 7.25
C PHE A 296 18.63 24.80 7.75
N SER A 297 18.76 26.13 7.64
CA SER A 297 19.95 26.85 8.07
C SER A 297 19.62 28.29 8.48
N ASN A 298 20.24 28.78 9.54
CA ASN A 298 20.13 30.17 9.96
C ASN A 298 20.89 31.13 9.05
N LYS A 299 21.95 30.64 8.34
CA LYS A 299 22.78 31.43 7.45
C LYS A 299 23.31 30.54 6.32
N ARG A 300 22.90 30.80 5.08
CA ARG A 300 23.45 30.14 3.87
C ARG A 300 23.55 31.16 2.73
N TRP A 301 24.42 30.89 1.77
CA TRP A 301 24.46 31.63 0.52
C TRP A 301 23.23 31.33 -0.32
N HIS A 302 22.50 32.40 -0.73
CA HIS A 302 21.30 32.22 -1.55
C HIS A 302 21.68 32.33 -3.04
N PRO A 303 21.57 31.24 -3.85
CA PRO A 303 22.16 31.18 -5.21
C PRO A 303 21.51 32.19 -6.17
N VAL A 304 20.21 32.49 -6.03
CA VAL A 304 19.49 33.43 -6.91
C VAL A 304 19.69 34.87 -6.49
N LEU A 305 19.81 35.15 -5.20
CA LEU A 305 19.90 36.53 -4.67
C LEU A 305 21.34 36.96 -4.40
N SER A 306 22.31 36.05 -4.56
CA SER A 306 23.75 36.28 -4.33
C SER A 306 24.04 36.97 -2.99
N LYS A 307 23.37 36.54 -1.92
CA LYS A 307 23.56 37.06 -0.57
C LYS A 307 23.30 36.02 0.52
N TRP A 308 23.89 36.25 1.68
CA TRP A 308 23.65 35.41 2.86
C TRP A 308 22.21 35.58 3.38
N ARG A 309 21.50 34.49 3.53
CA ARG A 309 20.13 34.47 4.03
C ARG A 309 19.84 33.20 4.81
N SER A 310 18.91 33.27 5.78
CA SER A 310 18.39 32.10 6.44
C SER A 310 17.51 31.26 5.51
N HIS A 311 17.65 29.94 5.57
CA HIS A 311 16.76 28.98 4.93
C HIS A 311 15.80 28.38 5.96
N LYS A 312 14.58 28.91 6.00
CA LYS A 312 13.58 28.59 7.03
C LYS A 312 12.82 27.30 6.80
N GLY A 313 13.27 26.46 5.86
CA GLY A 313 12.67 25.18 5.50
C GLY A 313 13.71 24.15 5.04
N VAL A 314 13.22 23.10 4.43
CA VAL A 314 14.01 22.06 3.76
C VAL A 314 13.57 21.98 2.31
N ASP A 315 14.52 21.92 1.39
CA ASP A 315 14.22 21.76 -0.02
C ASP A 315 14.41 20.29 -0.42
N TYR A 316 13.34 19.68 -0.89
CA TYR A 316 13.29 18.32 -1.42
C TYR A 316 13.33 18.35 -2.94
N ALA A 317 14.47 17.97 -3.53
CA ALA A 317 14.60 17.84 -4.98
C ALA A 317 13.77 16.66 -5.47
N ALA A 318 12.83 16.91 -6.36
CA ALA A 318 11.97 15.91 -6.97
C ALA A 318 11.60 16.33 -8.40
N LYS A 319 11.21 15.35 -9.22
CA LYS A 319 10.77 15.61 -10.60
C LYS A 319 9.56 16.56 -10.63
N ARG A 320 9.49 17.43 -11.62
CA ARG A 320 8.34 18.30 -11.83
C ARG A 320 7.06 17.47 -11.98
N GLY A 321 6.05 17.78 -11.18
CA GLY A 321 4.78 17.03 -11.18
C GLY A 321 4.70 15.91 -10.14
N THR A 322 5.76 15.62 -9.39
CA THR A 322 5.72 14.67 -8.25
C THR A 322 4.64 15.12 -7.26
N PRO A 323 3.80 14.20 -6.76
CA PRO A 323 2.77 14.52 -5.77
C PRO A 323 3.37 15.07 -4.48
N VAL A 324 2.75 16.13 -3.95
CA VAL A 324 3.04 16.71 -2.63
C VAL A 324 1.89 16.37 -1.70
N ARG A 325 2.20 15.73 -0.57
CA ARG A 325 1.24 15.26 0.42
C ARG A 325 1.16 16.21 1.62
N ALA A 326 -0.01 16.33 2.24
CA ALA A 326 -0.18 17.02 3.52
C ALA A 326 0.61 16.29 4.59
N SER A 327 1.50 16.98 5.30
CA SER A 327 2.31 16.36 6.35
C SER A 327 1.49 15.89 7.55
N GLY A 328 0.33 16.48 7.80
CA GLY A 328 -0.57 16.12 8.89
C GLY A 328 -2.00 16.53 8.60
N ASP A 329 -2.94 16.03 9.42
CA ASP A 329 -4.33 16.46 9.38
C ASP A 329 -4.44 17.96 9.65
N GLY A 330 -5.21 18.69 8.84
CA GLY A 330 -5.27 20.14 9.02
C GLY A 330 -6.29 20.86 8.16
N LYS A 331 -6.26 22.17 8.26
CA LYS A 331 -7.08 23.09 7.46
C LYS A 331 -6.16 23.95 6.59
N VAL A 332 -6.47 24.04 5.32
CA VAL A 332 -5.78 24.97 4.39
C VAL A 332 -6.12 26.41 4.84
N ILE A 333 -5.12 27.15 5.27
CA ILE A 333 -5.28 28.57 5.63
C ILE A 333 -4.81 29.50 4.53
N PHE A 334 -4.05 28.99 3.56
CA PHE A 334 -3.63 29.72 2.39
C PHE A 334 -3.39 28.75 1.20
N ALA A 335 -3.90 29.10 0.04
CA ALA A 335 -3.59 28.46 -1.25
C ALA A 335 -3.59 29.55 -2.31
N GLY A 336 -2.39 29.96 -2.77
CA GLY A 336 -2.22 31.09 -3.67
C GLY A 336 -0.75 31.35 -4.03
N THR A 337 -0.46 32.38 -4.82
CA THR A 337 0.90 32.80 -5.12
C THR A 337 1.39 33.83 -4.10
N LYS A 338 2.61 33.65 -3.55
CA LYS A 338 3.16 34.55 -2.54
C LYS A 338 4.66 34.73 -2.73
N GLY A 339 5.05 35.90 -3.24
CA GLY A 339 6.44 36.34 -3.37
C GLY A 339 7.42 35.25 -3.83
N GLY A 340 8.55 35.12 -3.16
CA GLY A 340 9.58 34.14 -3.47
C GLY A 340 9.16 32.67 -3.38
N TYR A 341 8.12 32.35 -2.61
CA TYR A 341 7.58 30.99 -2.53
C TYR A 341 6.88 30.51 -3.82
N GLY A 342 6.51 31.44 -4.71
CA GLY A 342 5.69 31.11 -5.87
C GLY A 342 4.31 30.59 -5.42
N ARG A 343 3.82 29.50 -6.03
CA ARG A 343 2.59 28.86 -5.60
C ARG A 343 2.81 28.14 -4.28
N LEU A 344 2.05 28.55 -3.29
CA LEU A 344 2.19 28.17 -1.89
C LEU A 344 0.88 27.60 -1.34
N ILE A 345 0.97 26.53 -0.56
CA ILE A 345 -0.08 26.06 0.34
C ILE A 345 0.43 26.22 1.77
N VAL A 346 -0.42 26.67 2.67
CA VAL A 346 -0.15 26.68 4.12
C VAL A 346 -1.28 25.94 4.80
N LEU A 347 -0.92 24.94 5.61
CA LEU A 347 -1.84 24.19 6.46
C LEU A 347 -1.69 24.58 7.91
N ARG A 348 -2.81 24.69 8.63
CA ARG A 348 -2.85 24.79 10.09
C ARG A 348 -3.29 23.46 10.66
N HIS A 349 -2.51 22.94 11.63
CA HIS A 349 -2.72 21.67 12.31
C HIS A 349 -2.99 21.94 13.79
N GLY A 350 -4.28 21.94 14.16
CA GLY A 350 -4.67 22.36 15.50
C GLY A 350 -4.30 23.81 15.81
N GLY A 351 -3.96 24.09 17.08
CA GLY A 351 -3.68 25.45 17.56
C GLY A 351 -2.24 25.94 17.34
N ARG A 352 -1.24 25.04 17.33
CA ARG A 352 0.17 25.44 17.46
C ARG A 352 1.07 25.08 16.27
N TYR A 353 0.65 24.23 15.35
CA TYR A 353 1.49 23.77 14.22
C TYR A 353 1.01 24.33 12.90
N THR A 354 1.98 24.67 12.04
CA THR A 354 1.69 25.11 10.67
C THR A 354 2.76 24.52 9.73
N THR A 355 2.35 24.04 8.56
CA THR A 355 3.28 23.61 7.50
C THR A 355 3.05 24.43 6.25
N ALA A 356 4.13 24.66 5.50
CA ALA A 356 4.08 25.42 4.26
C ALA A 356 4.77 24.62 3.13
N TYR A 357 4.19 24.68 1.92
CA TYR A 357 4.59 23.92 0.74
C TYR A 357 4.72 24.89 -0.42
N GLY A 358 5.97 25.27 -0.73
CA GLY A 358 6.31 26.27 -1.75
C GLY A 358 6.76 25.68 -3.09
N HIS A 359 6.95 26.56 -4.06
CA HIS A 359 7.42 26.30 -5.43
C HIS A 359 6.55 25.30 -6.22
N LEU A 360 5.25 25.19 -5.87
CA LEU A 360 4.35 24.22 -6.49
C LEU A 360 4.12 24.53 -7.98
N ARG A 361 3.92 23.47 -8.79
CA ARG A 361 3.45 23.57 -10.17
C ARG A 361 1.98 23.93 -10.25
N ARG A 362 1.16 23.23 -9.45
CA ARG A 362 -0.29 23.42 -9.33
C ARG A 362 -0.81 22.84 -8.01
N TYR A 363 -1.98 23.28 -7.60
CA TYR A 363 -2.71 22.66 -6.48
C TYR A 363 -3.42 21.40 -6.96
N ALA A 364 -3.70 20.45 -6.05
CA ALA A 364 -4.57 19.31 -6.34
C ALA A 364 -6.04 19.78 -6.44
N ARG A 365 -6.86 18.99 -7.12
CA ARG A 365 -8.29 19.30 -7.33
C ARG A 365 -8.99 19.50 -5.98
N GLY A 366 -9.74 20.59 -5.84
CA GLY A 366 -10.51 20.91 -4.62
C GLY A 366 -9.69 21.51 -3.46
N ILE A 367 -8.38 21.71 -3.60
CA ILE A 367 -7.56 22.38 -2.58
C ILE A 367 -7.71 23.89 -2.70
N ARG A 368 -8.30 24.48 -1.64
CA ARG A 368 -8.54 25.92 -1.50
C ARG A 368 -8.54 26.31 -0.03
N SER A 369 -8.38 27.59 0.28
CA SER A 369 -8.50 28.09 1.66
C SER A 369 -9.81 27.63 2.30
N GLY A 370 -9.77 27.24 3.55
CA GLY A 370 -10.90 26.69 4.31
C GLY A 370 -11.07 25.16 4.20
N LYS A 371 -10.49 24.49 3.18
CA LYS A 371 -10.61 23.02 3.01
C LYS A 371 -9.86 22.28 4.11
N ARG A 372 -10.50 21.25 4.70
CA ARG A 372 -9.81 20.27 5.55
C ARG A 372 -9.13 19.21 4.69
N VAL A 373 -7.95 18.77 5.13
CA VAL A 373 -7.15 17.73 4.49
C VAL A 373 -6.70 16.73 5.55
N LYS A 374 -6.51 15.46 5.13
CA LYS A 374 -5.95 14.40 5.97
C LYS A 374 -4.44 14.25 5.71
N GLN A 375 -3.69 13.74 6.69
CA GLN A 375 -2.28 13.36 6.52
C GLN A 375 -2.13 12.43 5.31
N GLY A 376 -1.08 12.61 4.51
CA GLY A 376 -0.86 11.83 3.29
C GLY A 376 -1.71 12.23 2.07
N GLN A 377 -2.76 13.03 2.25
CA GLN A 377 -3.58 13.51 1.13
C GLN A 377 -2.76 14.35 0.16
N ILE A 378 -2.88 14.09 -1.15
CA ILE A 378 -2.23 14.91 -2.18
C ILE A 378 -2.86 16.30 -2.18
N ILE A 379 -2.05 17.33 -1.94
CA ILE A 379 -2.46 18.73 -1.88
C ILE A 379 -1.95 19.56 -3.07
N GLY A 380 -0.89 19.11 -3.73
CA GLY A 380 -0.30 19.81 -4.86
C GLY A 380 0.74 18.96 -5.57
N TYR A 381 1.50 19.59 -6.43
CA TYR A 381 2.53 18.92 -7.24
C TYR A 381 3.79 19.77 -7.32
N VAL A 382 4.95 19.14 -7.24
CA VAL A 382 6.26 19.78 -7.30
C VAL A 382 6.41 20.60 -8.57
N GLY A 383 6.96 21.81 -8.43
CA GLY A 383 7.25 22.72 -9.51
C GLY A 383 8.55 23.48 -9.30
N SER A 384 8.62 24.67 -9.90
CA SER A 384 9.72 25.62 -9.77
C SER A 384 9.20 27.07 -9.84
N SER A 385 8.00 27.33 -9.30
CA SER A 385 7.41 28.67 -9.30
C SER A 385 8.07 29.57 -8.25
N GLY A 386 8.12 30.87 -8.50
CA GLY A 386 8.78 31.84 -7.62
C GLY A 386 10.31 31.82 -7.74
N LEU A 387 11.02 32.05 -6.64
CA LEU A 387 12.49 32.09 -6.59
C LEU A 387 13.08 30.68 -6.42
N ALA A 388 13.06 29.89 -7.50
CA ALA A 388 13.57 28.53 -7.53
C ALA A 388 14.54 28.34 -8.69
N THR A 389 15.67 27.67 -8.45
CA THR A 389 16.71 27.34 -9.48
C THR A 389 16.36 26.09 -10.28
N GLY A 390 15.43 25.27 -9.82
CA GLY A 390 15.00 24.02 -10.47
C GLY A 390 13.83 23.40 -9.74
N PRO A 391 13.30 22.27 -10.24
CA PRO A 391 12.16 21.61 -9.61
C PRO A 391 12.49 21.06 -8.23
N HIS A 392 11.80 21.56 -7.20
CA HIS A 392 11.89 21.08 -5.82
C HIS A 392 10.65 21.51 -5.02
N LEU A 393 10.42 20.87 -3.89
CA LEU A 393 9.48 21.33 -2.87
C LEU A 393 10.25 22.06 -1.78
N HIS A 394 9.87 23.31 -1.52
CA HIS A 394 10.27 24.02 -0.30
C HIS A 394 9.25 23.70 0.81
N TYR A 395 9.71 23.06 1.88
CA TYR A 395 8.87 22.62 2.99
C TYR A 395 9.28 23.28 4.29
N GLU A 396 8.32 23.91 4.97
CA GLU A 396 8.52 24.51 6.29
C GLU A 396 7.64 23.86 7.35
N PHE A 397 8.18 23.69 8.55
CA PHE A 397 7.47 23.30 9.76
C PHE A 397 7.58 24.40 10.80
N ARG A 398 6.45 24.83 11.34
CA ARG A 398 6.40 25.93 12.31
C ARG A 398 5.66 25.50 13.56
N VAL A 399 6.18 25.90 14.72
CA VAL A 399 5.58 25.69 16.05
C VAL A 399 5.32 27.05 16.66
N ASN A 400 4.07 27.38 16.96
CA ASN A 400 3.65 28.70 17.45
C ASN A 400 4.19 29.86 16.58
N GLY A 401 4.14 29.69 15.25
CA GLY A 401 4.66 30.64 14.27
C GLY A 401 6.19 30.61 14.05
N ALA A 402 6.98 30.06 14.97
CA ALA A 402 8.42 29.96 14.82
C ALA A 402 8.85 28.78 13.91
N HIS A 403 9.70 29.04 12.93
CA HIS A 403 10.23 28.01 12.05
C HIS A 403 11.11 27.03 12.83
N ARG A 404 10.93 25.74 12.59
CA ARG A 404 11.74 24.66 13.15
C ARG A 404 12.29 23.80 12.02
N ASN A 405 13.44 23.18 12.28
CA ASN A 405 14.01 22.26 11.31
C ASN A 405 13.14 20.99 11.18
N PRO A 406 12.49 20.74 10.02
CA PRO A 406 11.57 19.61 9.86
C PRO A 406 12.26 18.25 10.06
N LEU A 407 13.57 18.16 9.82
CA LEU A 407 14.34 16.92 9.90
C LEU A 407 14.60 16.48 11.36
N THR A 408 14.73 17.44 12.27
CA THR A 408 15.19 17.18 13.64
C THR A 408 14.16 17.53 14.71
N VAL A 409 13.10 18.26 14.36
CA VAL A 409 12.06 18.62 15.33
C VAL A 409 11.39 17.37 15.89
N ARG A 410 11.19 17.33 17.21
CA ARG A 410 10.39 16.27 17.83
C ARG A 410 8.94 16.44 17.39
N LEU A 411 8.49 15.52 16.55
CA LEU A 411 7.11 15.50 16.07
C LEU A 411 6.20 14.95 17.18
N PRO A 412 5.01 15.57 17.40
CA PRO A 412 4.04 15.00 18.32
C PRO A 412 3.47 13.70 17.78
N GLU A 413 3.00 12.85 18.66
CA GLU A 413 2.19 11.69 18.30
C GLU A 413 0.83 12.16 17.73
N ALA A 414 0.20 11.36 16.90
CA ALA A 414 -1.15 11.62 16.45
C ALA A 414 -2.13 11.46 17.61
N THR A 415 -3.38 11.83 17.39
CA THR A 415 -4.40 11.79 18.44
C THR A 415 -4.60 10.36 18.95
N PRO A 416 -4.46 10.10 20.25
CA PRO A 416 -4.74 8.78 20.82
C PRO A 416 -6.25 8.49 20.75
N VAL A 417 -6.64 7.25 21.07
CA VAL A 417 -8.04 6.88 21.27
C VAL A 417 -8.70 7.86 22.23
N HIS A 418 -9.85 8.38 21.85
CA HIS A 418 -10.58 9.34 22.69
C HIS A 418 -10.97 8.70 24.03
N LYS A 419 -10.85 9.42 25.11
CA LYS A 419 -11.07 8.89 26.47
C LYS A 419 -12.44 8.19 26.64
N SER A 420 -13.49 8.73 26.01
CA SER A 420 -14.84 8.11 26.04
C SER A 420 -14.94 6.79 25.27
N TYR A 421 -13.97 6.47 24.42
CA TYR A 421 -13.96 5.23 23.62
C TYR A 421 -12.99 4.19 24.14
N LEU A 422 -12.28 4.43 25.26
CA LEU A 422 -11.26 3.52 25.77
C LEU A 422 -11.84 2.15 26.18
N SER A 423 -13.06 2.08 26.73
CA SER A 423 -13.72 0.80 27.03
C SER A 423 -14.03 0.05 25.76
N HIS A 424 -14.69 0.70 24.80
CA HIS A 424 -14.99 0.15 23.49
C HIS A 424 -13.71 -0.30 22.74
N PHE A 425 -12.62 0.49 22.82
CA PHE A 425 -11.33 0.12 22.28
C PHE A 425 -10.83 -1.20 22.89
N LYS A 426 -10.78 -1.32 24.20
CA LYS A 426 -10.31 -2.51 24.91
C LYS A 426 -11.14 -3.74 24.55
N GLU A 427 -12.45 -3.66 24.57
CA GLU A 427 -13.37 -4.74 24.24
C GLU A 427 -13.15 -5.26 22.81
N ASN A 428 -13.03 -4.34 21.83
CA ASN A 428 -12.90 -4.71 20.43
C ASN A 428 -11.48 -5.16 20.02
N THR A 429 -10.46 -4.85 20.81
CA THR A 429 -9.04 -5.14 20.45
C THR A 429 -8.44 -6.28 21.27
N GLN A 430 -9.03 -6.63 22.41
CA GLN A 430 -8.47 -7.63 23.34
C GLN A 430 -8.27 -9.00 22.70
N VAL A 431 -9.21 -9.45 21.87
CA VAL A 431 -9.11 -10.74 21.18
C VAL A 431 -7.87 -10.82 20.29
N TYR A 432 -7.59 -9.78 19.50
CA TYR A 432 -6.46 -9.75 18.58
C TYR A 432 -5.13 -9.61 19.32
N LEU A 433 -5.09 -8.86 20.41
CA LEU A 433 -3.91 -8.76 21.28
C LEU A 433 -3.65 -10.08 22.03
N SER A 434 -4.71 -10.83 22.35
CA SER A 434 -4.57 -12.16 22.98
C SER A 434 -4.02 -13.20 22.00
N MET A 435 -4.39 -13.12 20.71
CA MET A 435 -3.83 -13.99 19.67
C MET A 435 -2.31 -13.83 19.57
N LEU A 436 -1.78 -12.61 19.62
CA LEU A 436 -0.32 -12.38 19.67
C LEU A 436 0.34 -13.01 20.89
N ARG A 437 -0.28 -12.92 22.08
CA ARG A 437 0.29 -13.45 23.36
C ARG A 437 0.29 -14.96 23.48
N LEU A 438 -0.73 -15.62 22.92
CA LEU A 438 -0.83 -17.09 22.98
C LEU A 438 0.33 -17.74 22.23
N MET A 439 0.76 -17.14 21.14
CA MET A 439 1.83 -17.65 20.30
C MET A 439 3.23 -17.42 20.90
N ASP A 440 3.46 -16.29 21.61
CA ASP A 440 4.69 -16.09 22.39
C ASP A 440 4.95 -17.22 23.40
N ARG A 441 3.89 -17.82 23.98
CA ARG A 441 4.01 -18.93 24.95
C ARG A 441 4.32 -20.27 24.28
N THR A 442 3.69 -20.55 23.14
CA THR A 442 3.92 -21.81 22.41
C THR A 442 5.37 -21.93 21.93
N LEU A 443 6.03 -20.80 21.62
CA LEU A 443 7.42 -20.77 21.20
C LEU A 443 8.40 -20.89 22.38
N ALA A 444 8.08 -20.32 23.54
CA ALA A 444 8.88 -20.46 24.73
C ALA A 444 8.92 -21.93 25.21
N ASP A 445 7.79 -22.64 25.08
CA ASP A 445 7.67 -24.06 25.46
C ASP A 445 8.35 -25.01 24.44
N ASN A 446 8.42 -24.65 23.16
CA ASN A 446 9.11 -25.44 22.12
C ASN A 446 10.61 -25.19 22.01
N SER A 447 11.14 -24.25 22.79
CA SER A 447 12.59 -23.88 22.81
C SER A 447 13.33 -24.42 24.05
N GLN A 448 12.64 -25.21 24.90
CA GLN A 448 13.24 -26.01 25.99
C GLN A 448 13.36 -27.46 25.55
#